data_b6d5438c3e864dc0a4d73dbf13282b28
#
_entry.id   b6d5438c3e864dc0a4d73dbf13282b28
#
_cell.length_a   1.000
_cell.length_b   1.000
_cell.length_c   1.000
_cell.angle_alpha   90.00
_cell.angle_beta   90.00
_cell.angle_gamma   90.00
#
_symmetry.space_group_name_H-M   'P 1'
#
loop_
_entity.id
_entity.type
_entity.pdbx_description
1 polymer ?
#
loop_
_entity_poly.entity_id
_entity_poly.type
_entity_poly.pdbx_seq_one_letter_code
_entity_poly.pdbx_strand_id
1 'polypeptide(L)'
;EFIFNNILSNPDVKVIGKLVRTVERRFYRSELKEIIRKQCEFHPELMERDDWEEVLNIRPLDQLAEKALGYHVPFLDKWLENLDYDEFWHRSNWKERSVHAQIPALIQSGWFDDNGMGTTEALELVHDFPEGMRKVILGPWQHSGNSKYDMHGVSFGDEALRFDLDFIYFQWFEHHLKGVDNGIDKTAPVEYYTVGQETWKTASNWPIPETQETEIYLDSCGHANTSSGDGVLSFKLPEKESQDSYDYDPQNPSTHIIDMSENEIEVPEDYTEEEKRQDMLCYSTDPLEKDVVITGDITVSLYIASDAPDTDFMVRLTDVDENGRSIKLADGILSAKYRNGFDHADFLNPGEVVPLTILTTKISNCFKKGHRIRVTITSSAKNFVFPNSNTKDGFNSQTTVVAHNTIFHGGQYPSKITVRMEQ
;
A
#
# COMPACT_ATOMS: atom_id res chain seq x y z
N GLU A 1 10.25 13.53 12.17
CA GLU A 1 10.65 13.44 13.61
C GLU A 1 12.06 12.87 13.77
N PHE A 2 12.39 11.75 13.15
CA PHE A 2 13.73 11.15 13.15
C PHE A 2 14.82 12.09 12.62
N ILE A 3 14.57 12.80 11.52
CA ILE A 3 15.49 13.80 10.97
C ILE A 3 15.68 14.96 11.94
N PHE A 4 14.60 15.43 12.58
CA PHE A 4 14.65 16.55 13.54
C PHE A 4 15.42 16.18 14.82
N ASN A 5 15.17 15.01 15.38
CA ASN A 5 15.82 14.54 16.60
C ASN A 5 17.33 14.25 16.40
N ASN A 6 17.72 13.65 15.26
CA ASN A 6 19.12 13.43 14.94
C ASN A 6 19.86 14.73 14.60
N ILE A 7 19.19 15.70 14.00
CA ILE A 7 19.79 17.00 13.69
C ILE A 7 19.96 17.83 14.98
N LEU A 8 19.02 17.76 15.93
CA LEU A 8 19.10 18.53 17.18
C LEU A 8 20.02 17.90 18.22
N SER A 9 20.24 16.60 18.20
CA SER A 9 21.11 15.88 19.13
C SER A 9 22.57 15.85 18.72
N ASN A 10 22.90 16.22 17.47
CA ASN A 10 24.29 16.22 16.99
C ASN A 10 24.97 17.57 17.24
N PRO A 11 25.98 17.63 18.15
CA PRO A 11 26.67 18.89 18.51
C PRO A 11 27.45 19.53 17.36
N ASP A 12 27.76 18.79 16.29
CA ASP A 12 28.50 19.30 15.14
C ASP A 12 27.65 20.05 14.11
N VAL A 13 26.32 20.06 14.27
CA VAL A 13 25.37 20.76 13.39
C VAL A 13 25.15 22.22 13.82
N LYS A 14 26.19 22.89 14.32
CA LYS A 14 26.16 24.34 14.64
C LYS A 14 25.75 25.24 13.46
N VAL A 15 25.99 24.79 12.24
CA VAL A 15 25.65 25.53 11.01
C VAL A 15 24.15 25.49 10.74
N ILE A 16 23.52 24.33 10.86
CA ILE A 16 22.07 24.16 10.63
C ILE A 16 21.28 24.85 11.76
N GLY A 17 21.73 24.73 13.01
CA GLY A 17 21.15 25.48 14.13
C GLY A 17 21.24 27.00 13.97
N LYS A 18 22.25 27.51 13.26
CA LYS A 18 22.39 28.92 12.95
C LYS A 18 21.47 29.34 11.78
N LEU A 19 21.28 28.47 10.80
CA LEU A 19 20.38 28.67 9.67
C LEU A 19 18.92 28.64 10.13
N VAL A 20 18.52 27.64 10.93
CA VAL A 20 17.20 27.53 11.54
C VAL A 20 16.89 28.77 12.39
N ARG A 21 17.81 29.21 13.28
CA ARG A 21 17.65 30.43 14.07
C ARG A 21 17.59 31.71 13.22
N THR A 22 18.21 31.74 12.06
CA THR A 22 18.15 32.88 11.15
C THR A 22 16.85 32.93 10.37
N VAL A 23 16.32 31.75 9.99
CA VAL A 23 15.01 31.59 9.38
C VAL A 23 13.92 31.92 10.40
N GLU A 24 14.01 31.39 11.62
CA GLU A 24 13.11 31.70 12.73
C GLU A 24 13.00 33.22 12.99
N ARG A 25 14.10 33.95 12.97
CA ARG A 25 14.10 35.41 13.20
C ARG A 25 13.48 36.24 12.09
N ARG A 26 13.40 35.73 10.86
CA ARG A 26 12.96 36.52 9.70
C ARG A 26 11.54 36.18 9.22
N PHE A 27 11.04 34.98 9.45
CA PHE A 27 9.84 34.49 8.78
C PHE A 27 8.67 34.12 9.68
N TYR A 28 8.87 33.98 11.00
CA TYR A 28 7.80 33.50 11.87
C TYR A 28 7.32 34.55 12.87
N ARG A 29 6.02 34.82 12.84
CA ARG A 29 5.32 35.58 13.89
C ARG A 29 5.26 34.75 15.18
N SER A 30 5.12 35.40 16.34
CA SER A 30 5.16 34.78 17.66
C SER A 30 4.21 33.58 17.83
N GLU A 31 3.04 33.62 17.19
CA GLU A 31 2.02 32.57 17.25
C GLU A 31 2.46 31.29 16.56
N LEU A 32 3.07 31.42 15.36
CA LEU A 32 3.58 30.26 14.62
C LEU A 32 4.77 29.62 15.34
N LYS A 33 5.54 30.42 16.03
CA LYS A 33 6.66 29.96 16.87
C LYS A 33 6.20 29.08 18.03
N GLU A 34 5.06 29.45 18.66
CA GLU A 34 4.45 28.68 19.72
C GLU A 34 3.83 27.39 19.26
N ILE A 35 3.17 27.40 18.10
CA ILE A 35 2.61 26.20 17.46
C ILE A 35 3.74 25.22 17.10
N ILE A 36 4.80 25.70 16.45
CA ILE A 36 5.95 24.86 16.09
C ILE A 36 6.63 24.30 17.35
N ARG A 37 6.79 25.12 18.41
CA ARG A 37 7.37 24.69 19.67
C ARG A 37 6.55 23.57 20.30
N LYS A 38 5.23 23.72 20.37
CA LYS A 38 4.31 22.70 20.91
C LYS A 38 4.31 21.41 20.07
N GLN A 39 4.38 21.53 18.75
CA GLN A 39 4.46 20.37 17.86
C GLN A 39 5.83 19.69 17.85
N CYS A 40 6.89 20.41 18.18
CA CYS A 40 8.26 19.89 18.26
C CYS A 40 8.72 19.60 19.70
N GLU A 41 7.91 19.88 20.71
CA GLU A 41 8.14 19.39 22.05
C GLU A 41 7.96 17.87 22.05
N PHE A 42 9.02 17.15 22.41
CA PHE A 42 8.95 15.72 22.62
C PHE A 42 8.09 15.45 23.86
N HIS A 43 6.95 14.84 23.67
CA HIS A 43 6.01 14.43 24.70
C HIS A 43 6.06 12.91 24.85
N PRO A 44 7.01 12.36 25.65
CA PRO A 44 7.13 10.92 25.82
C PRO A 44 5.85 10.26 26.34
N GLU A 45 5.06 11.00 27.14
CA GLU A 45 3.76 10.55 27.63
C GLU A 45 2.72 10.30 26.53
N LEU A 46 2.88 10.90 25.34
CA LEU A 46 2.01 10.64 24.19
C LEU A 46 2.44 9.39 23.41
N MET A 47 3.69 8.96 23.58
CA MET A 47 4.21 7.76 22.94
C MET A 47 3.96 6.48 23.75
N GLU A 48 3.77 6.61 25.06
CA GLU A 48 3.48 5.50 25.98
C GLU A 48 1.97 5.33 26.25
N ARG A 49 1.13 5.68 25.28
CA ARG A 49 -0.33 5.50 25.40
C ARG A 49 -0.67 4.04 25.34
N ASP A 50 -1.57 3.63 26.20
CA ASP A 50 -2.20 2.30 26.24
C ASP A 50 -3.67 2.31 25.80
N ASP A 51 -4.19 3.51 25.45
CA ASP A 51 -5.59 3.75 25.07
C ASP A 51 -5.81 3.89 23.54
N TRP A 52 -4.93 3.35 22.72
CA TRP A 52 -5.02 3.43 21.25
C TRP A 52 -6.34 2.90 20.69
N GLU A 53 -6.94 1.90 21.33
CA GLU A 53 -8.25 1.39 20.94
C GLU A 53 -9.35 2.45 21.08
N GLU A 54 -9.31 3.25 22.16
CA GLU A 54 -10.26 4.33 22.36
C GLU A 54 -10.02 5.47 21.38
N VAL A 55 -8.75 5.81 21.13
CA VAL A 55 -8.34 6.88 20.22
C VAL A 55 -8.79 6.56 18.78
N LEU A 56 -8.56 5.36 18.29
CA LEU A 56 -8.93 4.95 16.92
C LEU A 56 -10.45 4.88 16.72
N ASN A 57 -11.21 4.83 17.81
CA ASN A 57 -12.69 4.82 17.77
C ASN A 57 -13.32 6.21 18.01
N ILE A 58 -12.51 7.28 18.16
CA ILE A 58 -13.06 8.64 18.31
C ILE A 58 -13.86 9.01 17.05
N ARG A 59 -15.08 9.47 17.28
CA ARG A 59 -15.98 9.96 16.24
C ARG A 59 -16.62 11.29 16.67
N PRO A 60 -16.92 12.19 15.75
CA PRO A 60 -16.39 12.24 14.38
C PRO A 60 -14.86 12.48 14.36
N LEU A 61 -14.19 12.20 13.25
CA LEU A 61 -12.71 12.26 13.17
C LEU A 61 -12.13 13.68 13.33
N ASP A 62 -12.91 14.72 13.07
CA ASP A 62 -12.47 16.10 13.31
C ASP A 62 -12.18 16.39 14.80
N GLN A 63 -12.72 15.58 15.71
CA GLN A 63 -12.44 15.68 17.16
C GLN A 63 -11.25 14.82 17.61
N LEU A 64 -10.67 14.02 16.72
CA LEU A 64 -9.60 13.07 17.05
C LEU A 64 -8.41 13.79 17.70
N ALA A 65 -7.88 14.82 17.04
CA ALA A 65 -6.70 15.53 17.53
C ALA A 65 -6.92 16.19 18.89
N GLU A 66 -8.05 16.87 19.05
CA GLU A 66 -8.36 17.56 20.32
C GLU A 66 -8.55 16.56 21.46
N LYS A 67 -9.28 15.46 21.23
CA LYS A 67 -9.50 14.44 22.26
C LYS A 67 -8.27 13.61 22.57
N ALA A 68 -7.48 13.27 21.56
CA ALA A 68 -6.30 12.42 21.72
C ALA A 68 -5.07 13.19 22.21
N LEU A 69 -4.87 14.42 21.72
CA LEU A 69 -3.65 15.20 21.93
C LEU A 69 -3.88 16.42 22.85
N GLY A 70 -5.14 16.82 23.08
CA GLY A 70 -5.49 18.01 23.84
C GLY A 70 -5.25 19.32 23.10
N TYR A 71 -4.99 19.29 21.82
CA TYR A 71 -4.82 20.48 20.97
C TYR A 71 -5.25 20.23 19.52
N HIS A 72 -5.50 21.30 18.82
CA HIS A 72 -5.97 21.31 17.43
C HIS A 72 -4.82 21.09 16.45
N VAL A 73 -5.04 20.28 15.41
CA VAL A 73 -4.05 20.00 14.36
C VAL A 73 -4.55 20.56 13.03
N PRO A 74 -4.14 21.79 12.65
CA PRO A 74 -4.75 22.51 11.52
C PRO A 74 -4.61 21.82 10.16
N PHE A 75 -3.59 20.99 9.92
CA PHE A 75 -3.45 20.26 8.67
C PHE A 75 -4.44 19.09 8.60
N LEU A 76 -4.74 18.44 9.73
CA LEU A 76 -5.75 17.37 9.77
C LEU A 76 -7.13 17.91 9.45
N ASP A 77 -7.48 19.11 9.99
CA ASP A 77 -8.73 19.78 9.66
C ASP A 77 -8.85 20.01 8.16
N LYS A 78 -7.77 20.48 7.54
CA LYS A 78 -7.74 20.71 6.10
C LYS A 78 -7.93 19.45 5.28
N TRP A 79 -7.38 18.32 5.73
CA TRP A 79 -7.60 17.03 5.07
C TRP A 79 -9.06 16.57 5.21
N LEU A 80 -9.65 16.73 6.41
CA LEU A 80 -11.04 16.35 6.66
C LEU A 80 -12.08 17.29 6.02
N GLU A 81 -11.70 18.56 5.74
CA GLU A 81 -12.51 19.48 4.97
C GLU A 81 -12.53 19.17 3.45
N ASN A 82 -11.53 18.43 2.95
CA ASN A 82 -11.33 18.13 1.53
C ASN A 82 -11.21 16.61 1.34
N LEU A 83 -12.30 15.87 1.54
CA LEU A 83 -12.31 14.41 1.45
C LEU A 83 -12.32 13.90 0.00
N ASP A 84 -12.88 14.66 -0.92
CA ASP A 84 -12.85 14.35 -2.35
C ASP A 84 -11.56 14.90 -2.99
N TYR A 85 -11.18 14.33 -4.13
CA TYR A 85 -10.01 14.78 -4.91
C TYR A 85 -10.33 16.08 -5.64
N ASP A 86 -10.17 17.21 -4.93
CA ASP A 86 -10.47 18.56 -5.39
C ASP A 86 -9.19 19.38 -5.66
N GLU A 87 -9.33 20.69 -5.87
CA GLU A 87 -8.23 21.63 -6.10
C GLU A 87 -7.18 21.61 -4.97
N PHE A 88 -7.57 21.26 -3.75
CA PHE A 88 -6.63 21.13 -2.63
C PHE A 88 -5.59 20.02 -2.89
N TRP A 89 -6.05 18.85 -3.37
CA TRP A 89 -5.20 17.71 -3.65
C TRP A 89 -4.50 17.80 -5.00
N HIS A 90 -5.12 18.39 -6.03
CA HIS A 90 -4.49 18.66 -7.33
C HIS A 90 -3.15 19.39 -7.20
N ARG A 91 -3.01 20.27 -6.20
CA ARG A 91 -1.75 21.00 -5.93
C ARG A 91 -0.60 20.08 -5.55
N SER A 92 -0.90 18.95 -4.93
CA SER A 92 0.09 17.97 -4.47
C SER A 92 0.28 16.81 -5.46
N ASN A 93 -0.55 16.72 -6.51
CA ASN A 93 -0.44 15.67 -7.51
C ASN A 93 0.73 15.96 -8.47
N TRP A 94 1.86 15.35 -8.17
CA TRP A 94 3.06 15.49 -8.99
C TRP A 94 2.93 14.80 -10.36
N LYS A 95 2.10 13.75 -10.51
CA LYS A 95 1.84 13.06 -11.79
C LYS A 95 1.28 14.02 -12.82
N GLU A 96 0.28 14.83 -12.47
CA GLU A 96 -0.32 15.83 -13.38
C GLU A 96 0.67 16.89 -13.83
N ARG A 97 1.65 17.25 -12.97
CA ARG A 97 2.61 18.32 -13.23
C ARG A 97 3.84 17.86 -13.98
N SER A 98 4.18 16.58 -13.88
CA SER A 98 5.43 16.03 -14.41
C SER A 98 5.32 15.34 -15.76
N VAL A 99 4.11 15.25 -16.35
CA VAL A 99 3.88 14.57 -17.64
C VAL A 99 4.77 15.06 -18.80
N HIS A 100 5.33 16.25 -18.72
CA HIS A 100 6.23 16.81 -19.73
C HIS A 100 7.69 16.89 -19.30
N ALA A 101 8.02 16.45 -18.08
CA ALA A 101 9.40 16.48 -17.62
C ALA A 101 10.18 15.33 -18.27
N GLN A 102 11.25 15.69 -18.98
CA GLN A 102 12.22 14.74 -19.57
C GLN A 102 13.59 14.99 -18.99
N ILE A 103 13.74 14.71 -17.71
CA ILE A 103 15.03 14.76 -17.01
C ILE A 103 15.46 13.33 -16.65
N PRO A 104 16.76 13.02 -16.68
CA PRO A 104 17.23 11.70 -16.27
C PRO A 104 16.76 11.36 -14.87
N ALA A 105 16.11 10.20 -14.71
CA ALA A 105 15.49 9.77 -13.47
C ALA A 105 16.02 8.42 -12.99
N LEU A 106 16.51 8.37 -11.74
CA LEU A 106 16.79 7.15 -11.02
C LEU A 106 15.73 6.96 -9.95
N ILE A 107 14.99 5.86 -10.04
CA ILE A 107 13.88 5.51 -9.14
C ILE A 107 14.30 4.28 -8.35
N GLN A 108 14.22 4.37 -7.03
CA GLN A 108 14.47 3.25 -6.13
C GLN A 108 13.33 3.11 -5.13
N SER A 109 12.89 1.86 -4.91
CA SER A 109 11.92 1.52 -3.89
C SER A 109 12.08 0.06 -3.44
N GLY A 110 11.27 -0.34 -2.48
CA GLY A 110 11.16 -1.71 -1.99
C GLY A 110 9.74 -2.23 -2.10
N TRP A 111 9.60 -3.55 -2.21
CA TRP A 111 8.30 -4.22 -2.25
C TRP A 111 7.48 -4.03 -0.96
N PHE A 112 8.17 -3.78 0.16
CA PHE A 112 7.60 -3.61 1.49
C PHE A 112 7.81 -2.19 2.04
N ASP A 113 8.02 -1.21 1.17
CA ASP A 113 8.07 0.21 1.52
C ASP A 113 6.63 0.74 1.59
N ASP A 114 6.19 1.24 2.75
CA ASP A 114 4.86 1.81 2.96
C ASP A 114 4.58 3.05 2.10
N ASN A 115 5.63 3.75 1.66
CA ASN A 115 5.56 4.82 0.69
C ASN A 115 5.82 4.34 -0.76
N GLY A 116 6.07 3.04 -0.94
CA GLY A 116 6.47 2.42 -2.21
C GLY A 116 5.43 2.55 -3.31
N MET A 117 4.13 2.58 -2.98
CA MET A 117 3.08 2.79 -3.98
C MET A 117 3.29 4.13 -4.69
N GLY A 118 3.52 5.22 -3.95
CA GLY A 118 3.80 6.53 -4.54
C GLY A 118 5.08 6.56 -5.38
N THR A 119 6.14 5.89 -4.93
CA THR A 119 7.40 5.79 -5.67
C THR A 119 7.24 4.95 -6.94
N THR A 120 6.52 3.83 -6.87
CA THR A 120 6.34 2.95 -8.04
C THR A 120 5.37 3.53 -9.08
N GLU A 121 4.51 4.48 -8.73
CA GLU A 121 3.74 5.26 -9.69
C GLU A 121 4.64 6.08 -10.64
N ALA A 122 5.87 6.44 -10.21
CA ALA A 122 6.83 7.12 -11.06
C ALA A 122 7.33 6.26 -12.23
N LEU A 123 7.17 4.93 -12.17
CA LEU A 123 7.51 4.02 -13.26
C LEU A 123 6.70 4.34 -14.53
N GLU A 124 5.45 4.74 -14.39
CA GLU A 124 4.59 5.15 -15.51
C GLU A 124 5.12 6.40 -16.21
N LEU A 125 5.67 7.36 -15.46
CA LEU A 125 6.22 8.60 -16.03
C LEU A 125 7.49 8.35 -16.82
N VAL A 126 8.32 7.42 -16.41
CA VAL A 126 9.59 7.14 -17.06
C VAL A 126 9.51 6.03 -18.11
N HIS A 127 8.30 5.44 -18.29
CA HIS A 127 8.09 4.33 -19.22
C HIS A 127 8.60 4.64 -20.64
N ASP A 128 8.29 5.83 -21.14
CA ASP A 128 8.63 6.28 -22.49
C ASP A 128 9.92 7.12 -22.57
N PHE A 129 10.70 7.19 -21.47
CA PHE A 129 11.95 7.94 -21.50
C PHE A 129 12.95 7.29 -22.47
N PRO A 130 13.76 8.10 -23.19
CA PRO A 130 14.82 7.58 -24.02
C PRO A 130 15.76 6.66 -23.26
N GLU A 131 16.42 5.75 -24.00
CA GLU A 131 17.43 4.86 -23.46
C GLU A 131 18.51 5.65 -22.72
N GLY A 132 18.95 5.14 -21.57
CA GLY A 132 19.93 5.81 -20.71
C GLY A 132 19.39 6.94 -19.84
N MET A 133 18.14 7.37 -20.03
CA MET A 133 17.54 8.45 -19.22
C MET A 133 16.73 7.96 -18.03
N ARG A 134 16.66 6.65 -17.81
CA ARG A 134 15.99 6.06 -16.65
C ARG A 134 16.81 4.94 -16.06
N LYS A 135 16.75 4.81 -14.74
CA LYS A 135 17.24 3.68 -13.97
C LYS A 135 16.24 3.38 -12.88
N VAL A 136 15.80 2.13 -12.78
CA VAL A 136 14.84 1.66 -11.79
C VAL A 136 15.48 0.53 -11.00
N ILE A 137 15.41 0.57 -9.67
CA ILE A 137 15.96 -0.45 -8.78
C ILE A 137 14.89 -0.76 -7.72
N LEU A 138 14.33 -1.99 -7.76
CA LEU A 138 13.26 -2.43 -6.88
C LEU A 138 13.72 -3.65 -6.08
N GLY A 139 13.95 -3.45 -4.78
CA GLY A 139 14.45 -4.48 -3.87
C GLY A 139 13.38 -5.07 -2.95
N PRO A 140 13.74 -6.09 -2.15
CA PRO A 140 12.85 -6.65 -1.14
C PRO A 140 12.94 -5.82 0.15
N TRP A 141 12.83 -4.49 0.04
CA TRP A 141 13.17 -3.56 1.09
C TRP A 141 11.93 -2.88 1.67
N GLN A 142 12.06 -2.45 2.92
CA GLN A 142 11.19 -1.51 3.62
C GLN A 142 11.62 -0.06 3.35
N HIS A 143 10.95 0.92 3.99
CA HIS A 143 11.30 2.34 3.89
C HIS A 143 12.73 2.66 4.34
N SER A 144 13.25 1.93 5.33
CA SER A 144 14.68 2.01 5.74
C SER A 144 15.66 1.56 4.65
N GLY A 145 15.16 1.00 3.55
CA GLY A 145 15.92 0.64 2.35
C GLY A 145 16.73 -0.65 2.51
N ASN A 146 17.86 -0.67 1.86
CA ASN A 146 18.79 -1.79 1.69
C ASN A 146 19.51 -2.17 3.01
N SER A 147 18.79 -2.71 3.98
CA SER A 147 19.29 -2.89 5.35
C SER A 147 19.13 -4.30 5.95
N LYS A 148 18.27 -5.15 5.38
CA LYS A 148 17.91 -6.44 5.98
C LYS A 148 17.93 -7.60 4.98
N TYR A 149 18.30 -8.79 5.47
CA TYR A 149 18.22 -10.07 4.74
C TYR A 149 16.92 -10.82 5.01
N ASP A 150 16.21 -10.44 6.04
CA ASP A 150 14.93 -11.03 6.46
C ASP A 150 14.04 -9.98 7.14
N MET A 151 12.74 -10.23 7.15
CA MET A 151 11.75 -9.46 7.89
C MET A 151 10.69 -10.41 8.46
N HIS A 152 10.40 -10.29 9.76
CA HIS A 152 9.31 -11.03 10.43
C HIS A 152 9.31 -12.54 10.15
N GLY A 153 10.52 -13.13 10.04
CA GLY A 153 10.70 -14.55 9.77
C GLY A 153 10.51 -14.95 8.30
N VAL A 154 10.44 -13.97 7.40
CA VAL A 154 10.51 -14.17 5.94
C VAL A 154 11.93 -13.86 5.49
N SER A 155 12.66 -14.87 5.00
CA SER A 155 14.01 -14.69 4.46
C SER A 155 13.93 -14.19 3.01
N PHE A 156 14.82 -13.25 2.69
CA PHE A 156 15.02 -12.78 1.32
C PHE A 156 16.34 -13.30 0.71
N GLY A 157 17.16 -14.02 1.50
CA GLY A 157 18.44 -14.56 1.08
C GLY A 157 19.58 -13.53 1.07
N ASP A 158 20.79 -14.03 0.81
CA ASP A 158 22.03 -13.23 0.89
C ASP A 158 22.10 -12.14 -0.17
N GLU A 159 21.43 -12.31 -1.31
CA GLU A 159 21.42 -11.35 -2.41
C GLU A 159 20.44 -10.17 -2.19
N ALA A 160 19.69 -10.17 -1.09
CA ALA A 160 18.72 -9.10 -0.77
C ALA A 160 19.37 -7.74 -0.61
N LEU A 161 20.61 -7.69 -0.09
CA LEU A 161 21.37 -6.46 0.07
C LEU A 161 22.27 -6.18 -1.15
N ARG A 162 22.29 -4.91 -1.55
CA ARG A 162 23.11 -4.39 -2.64
C ARG A 162 24.21 -3.49 -2.06
N PHE A 163 25.46 -3.80 -2.30
CA PHE A 163 26.62 -3.02 -1.84
C PHE A 163 27.14 -2.04 -2.90
N ASP A 164 26.54 -2.02 -4.06
CA ASP A 164 26.92 -1.20 -5.20
C ASP A 164 26.01 0.02 -5.42
N LEU A 165 24.95 0.22 -4.61
CA LEU A 165 23.98 1.30 -4.80
C LEU A 165 24.63 2.69 -4.80
N ASP A 166 25.50 2.98 -3.82
CA ASP A 166 26.20 4.27 -3.74
C ASP A 166 27.08 4.51 -4.98
N PHE A 167 27.66 3.43 -5.53
CA PHE A 167 28.45 3.52 -6.75
C PHE A 167 27.56 3.78 -7.97
N ILE A 168 26.41 3.16 -8.05
CA ILE A 168 25.39 3.42 -9.10
C ILE A 168 24.94 4.87 -9.04
N TYR A 169 24.62 5.41 -7.86
CA TYR A 169 24.24 6.81 -7.70
C TYR A 169 25.36 7.74 -8.12
N PHE A 170 26.60 7.47 -7.69
CA PHE A 170 27.75 8.24 -8.08
C PHE A 170 27.94 8.25 -9.61
N GLN A 171 27.89 7.09 -10.27
CA GLN A 171 28.01 6.98 -11.73
C GLN A 171 26.88 7.71 -12.46
N TRP A 172 25.63 7.61 -11.95
CA TRP A 172 24.47 8.29 -12.50
C TRP A 172 24.66 9.81 -12.52
N PHE A 173 25.08 10.40 -11.40
CA PHE A 173 25.31 11.83 -11.30
C PHE A 173 26.53 12.29 -12.06
N GLU A 174 27.63 11.52 -12.09
CA GLU A 174 28.81 11.84 -12.92
C GLU A 174 28.46 11.88 -14.40
N HIS A 175 27.63 10.92 -14.86
CA HIS A 175 27.22 10.87 -16.26
C HIS A 175 26.30 12.05 -16.60
N HIS A 176 25.20 12.20 -15.90
CA HIS A 176 24.14 13.15 -16.28
C HIS A 176 24.43 14.61 -15.92
N LEU A 177 25.19 14.87 -14.86
CA LEU A 177 25.50 16.24 -14.44
C LEU A 177 26.85 16.74 -14.97
N LYS A 178 27.82 15.84 -15.22
CA LYS A 178 29.14 16.21 -15.64
C LYS A 178 29.53 15.70 -17.03
N GLY A 179 28.70 14.88 -17.65
CA GLY A 179 28.94 14.32 -18.98
C GLY A 179 30.04 13.27 -19.03
N VAL A 180 30.33 12.60 -17.90
CA VAL A 180 31.33 11.52 -17.86
C VAL A 180 30.80 10.30 -18.58
N ASP A 181 31.50 9.80 -19.58
CA ASP A 181 31.20 8.53 -20.24
C ASP A 181 31.69 7.37 -19.37
N ASN A 182 30.83 6.90 -18.46
CA ASN A 182 31.12 5.80 -17.56
C ASN A 182 30.28 4.55 -17.84
N GLY A 183 29.40 4.60 -18.86
CA GLY A 183 28.62 3.48 -19.35
C GLY A 183 27.36 3.18 -18.54
N ILE A 184 26.98 3.98 -17.54
CA ILE A 184 25.76 3.76 -16.74
C ILE A 184 24.50 3.83 -17.59
N ASP A 185 24.48 4.66 -18.62
CA ASP A 185 23.44 4.84 -19.61
C ASP A 185 23.19 3.59 -20.48
N LYS A 186 24.13 2.64 -20.49
CA LYS A 186 24.08 1.38 -21.25
C LYS A 186 23.74 0.17 -20.37
N THR A 187 23.59 0.38 -19.06
CA THR A 187 23.14 -0.69 -18.14
C THR A 187 21.65 -0.94 -18.28
N ALA A 188 21.18 -2.10 -17.82
CA ALA A 188 19.74 -2.40 -17.83
C ALA A 188 18.93 -1.30 -17.14
N PRO A 189 17.87 -0.78 -17.77
CA PRO A 189 17.11 0.33 -17.21
C PRO A 189 16.27 -0.09 -16.00
N VAL A 190 15.92 -1.36 -15.85
CA VAL A 190 15.16 -1.90 -14.71
C VAL A 190 15.94 -3.05 -14.10
N GLU A 191 16.17 -2.97 -12.80
CA GLU A 191 16.70 -4.04 -11.94
C GLU A 191 15.68 -4.30 -10.83
N TYR A 192 15.30 -5.55 -10.61
CA TYR A 192 14.33 -5.90 -9.59
C TYR A 192 14.65 -7.23 -8.93
N TYR A 193 14.27 -7.34 -7.65
CA TYR A 193 14.48 -8.55 -6.86
C TYR A 193 13.24 -9.41 -6.84
N THR A 194 13.36 -10.71 -7.13
CA THR A 194 12.27 -11.67 -7.00
C THR A 194 12.38 -12.42 -5.69
N VAL A 195 11.48 -12.12 -4.76
CA VAL A 195 11.35 -12.81 -3.48
C VAL A 195 11.04 -14.29 -3.72
N GLY A 196 11.58 -15.18 -2.91
CA GLY A 196 11.41 -16.62 -3.06
C GLY A 196 12.30 -17.26 -4.15
N GLN A 197 12.77 -16.50 -5.16
CA GLN A 197 13.89 -16.93 -6.02
C GLN A 197 15.23 -16.42 -5.51
N GLU A 198 15.21 -15.45 -4.59
CA GLU A 198 16.38 -14.86 -3.96
C GLU A 198 17.39 -14.31 -4.98
N THR A 199 16.89 -13.65 -6.04
CA THR A 199 17.75 -13.20 -7.13
C THR A 199 17.33 -11.87 -7.72
N TRP A 200 18.33 -11.09 -8.12
CA TRP A 200 18.16 -9.89 -8.93
C TRP A 200 17.98 -10.23 -10.40
N LYS A 201 17.00 -9.60 -11.03
CA LYS A 201 16.72 -9.70 -12.46
C LYS A 201 16.83 -8.35 -13.13
N THR A 202 16.91 -8.35 -14.45
CA THR A 202 16.96 -7.14 -15.26
C THR A 202 15.88 -7.19 -16.34
N ALA A 203 15.37 -6.01 -16.70
CA ALA A 203 14.44 -5.88 -17.81
C ALA A 203 14.66 -4.57 -18.57
N SER A 204 14.15 -4.52 -19.79
CA SER A 204 14.26 -3.35 -20.66
C SER A 204 13.22 -2.27 -20.33
N ASN A 205 12.15 -2.63 -19.63
CA ASN A 205 11.07 -1.71 -19.27
C ASN A 205 10.26 -2.21 -18.08
N TRP A 206 9.37 -1.35 -17.58
CA TRP A 206 8.26 -1.68 -16.69
C TRP A 206 6.95 -1.23 -17.34
N PRO A 207 5.87 -2.04 -17.34
CA PRO A 207 5.81 -3.46 -16.89
C PRO A 207 6.83 -4.35 -17.62
N ILE A 208 7.26 -5.43 -16.94
CA ILE A 208 8.27 -6.34 -17.46
C ILE A 208 7.77 -6.97 -18.77
N PRO A 209 8.47 -6.80 -19.92
CA PRO A 209 7.96 -7.26 -21.22
C PRO A 209 7.79 -8.78 -21.31
N GLU A 210 8.61 -9.54 -20.56
CA GLU A 210 8.61 -11.00 -20.55
C GLU A 210 7.49 -11.61 -19.69
N THR A 211 6.65 -10.77 -19.07
CA THR A 211 5.48 -11.23 -18.30
C THR A 211 4.22 -11.23 -19.14
N GLN A 212 3.31 -12.15 -18.84
CA GLN A 212 1.99 -12.24 -19.45
C GLN A 212 0.91 -11.84 -18.45
N GLU A 213 0.01 -10.96 -18.87
CA GLU A 213 -1.18 -10.64 -18.09
C GLU A 213 -2.07 -11.88 -17.99
N THR A 214 -2.46 -12.23 -16.78
CA THR A 214 -3.20 -13.44 -16.45
C THR A 214 -4.35 -13.10 -15.50
N GLU A 215 -5.54 -13.55 -15.86
CA GLU A 215 -6.74 -13.44 -15.04
C GLU A 215 -6.93 -14.69 -14.21
N ILE A 216 -7.21 -14.52 -12.91
CA ILE A 216 -7.54 -15.60 -11.98
C ILE A 216 -8.86 -15.23 -11.32
N TYR A 217 -9.88 -16.06 -11.53
CA TYR A 217 -11.26 -15.77 -11.16
C TYR A 217 -11.59 -16.30 -9.77
N LEU A 218 -12.42 -15.56 -9.05
CA LEU A 218 -13.01 -15.99 -7.79
C LEU A 218 -14.14 -16.99 -8.07
N ASP A 219 -14.22 -18.03 -7.24
CA ASP A 219 -15.29 -19.04 -7.27
C ASP A 219 -15.55 -19.58 -5.85
N SER A 220 -16.77 -20.00 -5.59
CA SER A 220 -17.18 -20.69 -4.35
C SER A 220 -18.57 -21.33 -4.49
N CYS A 221 -18.99 -22.08 -3.48
CA CYS A 221 -20.37 -22.50 -3.32
C CYS A 221 -21.15 -21.61 -2.33
N GLY A 222 -20.68 -20.40 -2.05
CA GLY A 222 -21.31 -19.42 -1.16
C GLY A 222 -20.81 -19.47 0.27
N HIS A 223 -19.63 -20.03 0.53
CA HIS A 223 -19.04 -20.22 1.86
C HIS A 223 -17.54 -19.91 1.89
N ALA A 224 -17.11 -18.86 1.18
CA ALA A 224 -15.69 -18.44 1.15
C ALA A 224 -15.22 -17.76 2.44
N ASN A 225 -16.10 -17.61 3.45
CA ASN A 225 -15.73 -17.04 4.75
C ASN A 225 -14.68 -17.88 5.43
N THR A 226 -13.65 -17.24 5.95
CA THR A 226 -12.47 -17.79 6.60
C THR A 226 -11.53 -18.58 5.67
N SER A 227 -10.31 -18.80 6.13
CA SER A 227 -9.34 -19.64 5.41
C SER A 227 -9.74 -21.12 5.29
N SER A 228 -10.78 -21.55 6.01
CA SER A 228 -11.36 -22.90 5.97
C SER A 228 -12.60 -22.99 5.08
N GLY A 229 -13.01 -21.89 4.46
CA GLY A 229 -14.14 -21.83 3.54
C GLY A 229 -13.88 -22.54 2.22
N ASP A 230 -14.83 -22.45 1.32
CA ASP A 230 -14.81 -23.11 0.01
C ASP A 230 -14.35 -22.20 -1.15
N GLY A 231 -13.81 -21.02 -0.83
CA GLY A 231 -13.36 -20.06 -1.83
C GLY A 231 -12.16 -20.55 -2.64
N VAL A 232 -12.29 -20.49 -3.95
CA VAL A 232 -11.31 -20.96 -4.94
C VAL A 232 -10.86 -19.82 -5.84
N LEU A 233 -9.56 -19.80 -6.17
CA LEU A 233 -9.00 -19.03 -7.30
C LEU A 233 -8.79 -19.96 -8.49
N SER A 234 -9.50 -19.66 -9.61
CA SER A 234 -9.51 -20.47 -10.81
C SER A 234 -8.93 -19.72 -12.01
N PHE A 235 -8.04 -20.37 -12.78
CA PHE A 235 -7.57 -19.85 -14.07
C PHE A 235 -8.61 -19.96 -15.19
N LYS A 236 -9.80 -20.48 -14.88
CA LYS A 236 -10.91 -20.58 -15.82
C LYS A 236 -12.10 -19.83 -15.23
N LEU A 237 -12.77 -19.05 -16.07
CA LEU A 237 -14.02 -18.38 -15.68
C LEU A 237 -15.05 -19.41 -15.23
N PRO A 238 -15.58 -19.31 -13.99
CA PRO A 238 -16.66 -20.17 -13.52
C PRO A 238 -17.94 -19.98 -14.35
N GLU A 239 -18.56 -21.08 -14.75
CA GLU A 239 -19.79 -21.01 -15.56
C GLU A 239 -21.02 -20.62 -14.74
N LYS A 240 -21.03 -21.01 -13.46
CA LYS A 240 -22.15 -20.74 -12.54
C LYS A 240 -21.94 -19.45 -11.82
N GLU A 241 -23.01 -18.67 -11.71
CA GLU A 241 -23.03 -17.51 -10.82
C GLU A 241 -23.15 -17.99 -9.38
N SER A 242 -22.37 -17.37 -8.51
CA SER A 242 -22.40 -17.56 -7.06
C SER A 242 -22.05 -16.25 -6.36
N GLN A 243 -22.18 -16.24 -5.04
CA GLN A 243 -21.85 -15.08 -4.22
C GLN A 243 -21.45 -15.50 -2.83
N ASP A 244 -20.60 -14.70 -2.21
CA ASP A 244 -20.24 -14.80 -0.81
C ASP A 244 -20.58 -13.50 -0.09
N SER A 245 -21.02 -13.60 1.15
CA SER A 245 -21.44 -12.45 1.95
C SER A 245 -20.79 -12.47 3.32
N TYR A 246 -20.60 -11.29 3.88
CA TYR A 246 -20.13 -11.11 5.25
C TYR A 246 -20.71 -9.82 5.86
N ASP A 247 -20.79 -9.80 7.17
CA ASP A 247 -21.17 -8.62 7.93
C ASP A 247 -19.92 -7.90 8.41
N TYR A 248 -19.77 -6.64 8.04
CA TYR A 248 -18.70 -5.77 8.52
C TYR A 248 -19.21 -4.86 9.65
N ASP A 249 -18.67 -5.06 10.85
CA ASP A 249 -18.93 -4.21 12.01
C ASP A 249 -17.72 -3.27 12.22
N PRO A 250 -17.87 -1.94 12.04
CA PRO A 250 -16.81 -0.98 12.32
C PRO A 250 -16.31 -0.95 13.76
N GLN A 251 -17.07 -1.52 14.71
CA GLN A 251 -16.65 -1.66 16.11
C GLN A 251 -15.75 -2.89 16.34
N ASN A 252 -15.66 -3.81 15.37
CA ASN A 252 -14.82 -4.99 15.42
C ASN A 252 -14.02 -5.17 14.11
N PRO A 253 -13.22 -4.17 13.71
CA PRO A 253 -12.51 -4.23 12.43
C PRO A 253 -11.40 -5.30 12.42
N SER A 254 -11.12 -5.85 11.24
CA SER A 254 -9.94 -6.70 11.03
C SER A 254 -8.65 -5.89 11.16
N THR A 255 -7.60 -6.54 11.63
CA THR A 255 -6.33 -5.89 11.89
C THR A 255 -5.43 -5.89 10.64
N HIS A 256 -4.81 -4.74 10.35
CA HIS A 256 -3.62 -4.69 9.52
C HIS A 256 -2.40 -4.82 10.44
N ILE A 257 -1.58 -5.82 10.20
CA ILE A 257 -0.42 -6.10 11.06
C ILE A 257 0.71 -5.18 10.63
N ILE A 258 1.17 -4.36 11.56
CA ILE A 258 2.22 -3.35 11.36
C ILE A 258 3.37 -3.56 12.32
N ASP A 259 4.55 -3.09 11.96
CA ASP A 259 5.70 -3.01 12.87
C ASP A 259 6.07 -1.57 13.19
N MET A 260 5.56 -1.08 14.33
CA MET A 260 5.87 0.27 14.81
C MET A 260 7.22 0.38 15.50
N SER A 261 7.93 -0.73 15.75
CA SER A 261 9.27 -0.71 16.36
C SER A 261 10.29 -0.04 15.43
N GLU A 262 10.06 -0.12 14.12
CA GLU A 262 10.89 0.49 13.08
C GLU A 262 10.17 1.58 12.28
N ASN A 263 8.96 1.95 12.69
CA ASN A 263 8.10 2.89 11.98
C ASN A 263 7.76 2.42 10.56
N GLU A 264 7.49 1.10 10.42
CA GLU A 264 7.16 0.46 9.15
C GLU A 264 5.74 -0.08 9.19
N ILE A 265 4.95 0.23 8.18
CA ILE A 265 3.55 -0.20 8.06
C ILE A 265 3.45 -1.43 7.14
N GLU A 266 4.22 -1.44 6.05
CA GLU A 266 4.24 -2.55 5.10
C GLU A 266 5.29 -3.58 5.48
N VAL A 267 4.83 -4.76 5.91
CA VAL A 267 5.69 -5.88 6.30
C VAL A 267 5.12 -7.19 5.78
N PRO A 268 5.98 -8.18 5.46
CA PRO A 268 5.54 -9.51 5.04
C PRO A 268 5.11 -10.35 6.25
N GLU A 269 3.96 -10.02 6.83
CA GLU A 269 3.46 -10.64 8.05
C GLU A 269 2.58 -11.86 7.81
N ASP A 270 2.45 -12.66 8.86
CA ASP A 270 1.63 -13.88 8.88
C ASP A 270 0.17 -13.56 9.23
N TYR A 271 -0.70 -13.67 8.25
CA TYR A 271 -2.14 -13.42 8.39
C TYR A 271 -2.97 -14.67 8.70
N THR A 272 -2.34 -15.82 8.99
CA THR A 272 -3.04 -17.09 9.22
C THR A 272 -4.13 -17.00 10.30
N GLU A 273 -3.91 -16.22 11.35
CA GLU A 273 -4.92 -16.05 12.42
C GLU A 273 -6.03 -15.06 12.01
N GLU A 274 -5.71 -13.95 11.35
CA GLU A 274 -6.71 -13.00 10.86
C GLU A 274 -7.64 -13.63 9.82
N GLU A 275 -7.14 -14.51 8.99
CA GLU A 275 -7.90 -15.22 7.97
C GLU A 275 -8.95 -16.23 8.53
N LYS A 276 -9.02 -16.40 9.85
CA LYS A 276 -10.07 -17.18 10.53
C LYS A 276 -11.32 -16.37 10.84
N ARG A 277 -11.30 -15.05 10.62
CA ARG A 277 -12.44 -14.16 10.87
C ARG A 277 -13.57 -14.46 9.91
N GLN A 278 -14.84 -14.37 10.40
CA GLN A 278 -16.04 -14.60 9.60
C GLN A 278 -16.35 -13.43 8.63
N ASP A 279 -15.81 -12.26 8.90
CA ASP A 279 -15.89 -11.06 8.06
C ASP A 279 -14.72 -10.95 7.05
N MET A 280 -14.07 -12.07 6.77
CA MET A 280 -13.01 -12.19 5.76
C MET A 280 -13.32 -13.33 4.80
N LEU A 281 -13.46 -13.00 3.52
CA LEU A 281 -13.56 -13.99 2.46
C LEU A 281 -12.16 -14.39 2.00
N CYS A 282 -11.93 -15.69 1.83
CA CYS A 282 -10.63 -16.24 1.44
C CYS A 282 -10.79 -17.11 0.18
N TYR A 283 -10.09 -16.73 -0.88
CA TYR A 283 -10.05 -17.50 -2.14
C TYR A 283 -8.63 -17.98 -2.40
N SER A 284 -8.44 -19.27 -2.63
CA SER A 284 -7.12 -19.88 -2.79
C SER A 284 -7.04 -20.75 -4.02
N THR A 285 -5.89 -20.79 -4.68
CA THR A 285 -5.63 -21.82 -5.70
C THR A 285 -5.52 -23.19 -5.06
N ASP A 286 -5.62 -24.27 -5.85
CA ASP A 286 -5.05 -25.55 -5.47
C ASP A 286 -3.53 -25.40 -5.22
N PRO A 287 -2.89 -26.37 -4.49
CA PRO A 287 -1.45 -26.36 -4.39
C PRO A 287 -0.80 -26.31 -5.77
N LEU A 288 0.11 -25.36 -5.97
CA LEU A 288 0.77 -25.14 -7.24
C LEU A 288 1.59 -26.38 -7.66
N GLU A 289 1.45 -26.82 -8.91
CA GLU A 289 2.18 -27.96 -9.45
C GLU A 289 3.65 -27.63 -9.77
N LYS A 290 3.97 -26.35 -9.95
CA LYS A 290 5.30 -25.80 -10.23
C LYS A 290 5.43 -24.42 -9.60
N ASP A 291 6.64 -23.92 -9.53
CA ASP A 291 6.90 -22.54 -9.12
C ASP A 291 6.19 -21.57 -10.10
N VAL A 292 5.58 -20.52 -9.54
CA VAL A 292 4.89 -19.45 -10.29
C VAL A 292 5.44 -18.13 -9.86
N VAL A 293 5.94 -17.33 -10.81
CA VAL A 293 6.46 -15.99 -10.54
C VAL A 293 5.46 -14.95 -11.01
N ILE A 294 5.07 -14.07 -10.08
CA ILE A 294 4.24 -12.90 -10.35
C ILE A 294 5.11 -11.66 -10.17
N THR A 295 5.22 -10.84 -11.21
CA THR A 295 6.02 -9.62 -11.20
C THR A 295 5.25 -8.48 -11.84
N GLY A 296 4.89 -7.47 -11.04
CA GLY A 296 4.25 -6.27 -11.55
C GLY A 296 3.04 -5.82 -10.76
N ASP A 297 2.16 -5.14 -11.47
CA ASP A 297 0.91 -4.62 -10.95
C ASP A 297 -0.09 -5.75 -10.70
N ILE A 298 -0.88 -5.57 -9.65
CA ILE A 298 -1.98 -6.47 -9.32
C ILE A 298 -3.25 -5.63 -9.24
N THR A 299 -4.25 -6.05 -9.98
CA THR A 299 -5.56 -5.41 -9.99
C THR A 299 -6.61 -6.41 -9.55
N VAL A 300 -7.46 -6.03 -8.60
CA VAL A 300 -8.60 -6.84 -8.15
C VAL A 300 -9.88 -6.19 -8.63
N SER A 301 -10.58 -6.86 -9.53
CA SER A 301 -11.87 -6.42 -10.07
C SER A 301 -12.98 -7.24 -9.44
N LEU A 302 -13.86 -6.58 -8.70
CA LEU A 302 -14.96 -7.18 -7.96
C LEU A 302 -16.29 -6.69 -8.49
N TYR A 303 -17.31 -7.53 -8.40
CA TYR A 303 -18.70 -7.14 -8.47
C TYR A 303 -19.27 -7.23 -7.06
N ILE A 304 -19.69 -6.09 -6.52
CA ILE A 304 -20.06 -5.96 -5.11
C ILE A 304 -21.49 -5.45 -4.97
N ALA A 305 -22.14 -5.78 -3.86
CA ALA A 305 -23.31 -5.08 -3.36
C ALA A 305 -23.20 -4.90 -1.85
N SER A 306 -23.83 -3.87 -1.33
CA SER A 306 -23.95 -3.62 0.11
C SER A 306 -25.35 -3.10 0.43
N ASP A 307 -25.80 -3.29 1.65
CA ASP A 307 -27.00 -2.62 2.17
C ASP A 307 -26.68 -1.22 2.74
N ALA A 308 -25.39 -0.92 2.91
CA ALA A 308 -24.89 0.39 3.34
C ALA A 308 -24.64 1.33 2.13
N PRO A 309 -24.78 2.65 2.32
CA PRO A 309 -24.50 3.61 1.26
C PRO A 309 -23.02 3.77 0.92
N ASP A 310 -22.13 3.41 1.82
CA ASP A 310 -20.68 3.37 1.63
C ASP A 310 -20.09 2.30 2.57
N THR A 311 -19.02 1.67 2.12
CA THR A 311 -18.21 0.72 2.88
C THR A 311 -16.86 0.57 2.18
N ASP A 312 -15.84 0.09 2.86
CA ASP A 312 -14.53 -0.15 2.25
C ASP A 312 -14.39 -1.61 1.80
N PHE A 313 -13.56 -1.82 0.79
CA PHE A 313 -13.10 -3.15 0.40
C PHE A 313 -11.58 -3.18 0.45
N MET A 314 -11.05 -3.96 1.36
CA MET A 314 -9.63 -4.26 1.51
C MET A 314 -9.34 -5.62 0.89
N VAL A 315 -8.34 -5.68 0.03
CA VAL A 315 -7.87 -6.92 -0.59
C VAL A 315 -6.42 -7.16 -0.22
N ARG A 316 -6.06 -8.42 0.04
CA ARG A 316 -4.66 -8.84 0.26
C ARG A 316 -4.33 -10.02 -0.60
N LEU A 317 -3.13 -10.01 -1.16
CA LEU A 317 -2.51 -11.16 -1.80
C LEU A 317 -1.53 -11.79 -0.81
N THR A 318 -1.67 -13.08 -0.57
CA THR A 318 -0.79 -13.83 0.32
C THR A 318 -0.20 -15.06 -0.37
N ASP A 319 1.00 -15.45 0.06
CA ASP A 319 1.63 -16.72 -0.26
C ASP A 319 1.37 -17.70 0.88
N VAL A 320 0.60 -18.75 0.62
CA VAL A 320 0.27 -19.77 1.62
C VAL A 320 1.17 -20.97 1.42
N ASP A 321 2.03 -21.24 2.37
CA ASP A 321 2.97 -22.36 2.32
C ASP A 321 2.30 -23.73 2.55
N GLU A 322 3.06 -24.81 2.41
CA GLU A 322 2.60 -26.19 2.59
C GLU A 322 2.10 -26.49 4.03
N ASN A 323 2.47 -25.66 5.01
CA ASN A 323 2.04 -25.77 6.40
C ASN A 323 0.80 -24.93 6.70
N GLY A 324 0.33 -24.15 5.72
CA GLY A 324 -0.82 -23.24 5.83
C GLY A 324 -0.47 -21.87 6.40
N ARG A 325 0.80 -21.51 6.54
CA ARG A 325 1.25 -20.17 6.91
C ARG A 325 0.99 -19.22 5.75
N SER A 326 0.29 -18.12 5.99
CA SER A 326 -0.17 -17.17 4.98
C SER A 326 0.55 -15.84 5.09
N ILE A 327 1.52 -15.60 4.21
CA ILE A 327 2.38 -14.41 4.24
C ILE A 327 1.84 -13.34 3.29
N LYS A 328 1.57 -12.14 3.82
CA LYS A 328 1.16 -10.99 3.03
C LYS A 328 2.28 -10.56 2.09
N LEU A 329 1.91 -10.31 0.83
CA LEU A 329 2.80 -9.81 -0.22
C LEU A 329 2.39 -8.43 -0.73
N ALA A 330 1.11 -8.22 -0.94
CA ALA A 330 0.55 -6.98 -1.45
C ALA A 330 -0.87 -6.77 -0.91
N ASP A 331 -1.28 -5.53 -0.84
CA ASP A 331 -2.65 -5.20 -0.51
C ASP A 331 -3.09 -3.87 -1.14
N GLY A 332 -4.40 -3.61 -1.07
CA GLY A 332 -5.01 -2.39 -1.53
C GLY A 332 -6.40 -2.22 -0.93
N ILE A 333 -6.84 -0.98 -0.81
CA ILE A 333 -8.15 -0.63 -0.26
C ILE A 333 -8.83 0.42 -1.11
N LEU A 334 -10.16 0.34 -1.20
CA LEU A 334 -10.98 1.36 -1.84
C LEU A 334 -12.32 1.49 -1.14
N SER A 335 -12.74 2.71 -0.84
CA SER A 335 -14.11 3.01 -0.44
C SER A 335 -15.04 2.90 -1.64
N ALA A 336 -16.15 2.20 -1.49
CA ALA A 336 -17.09 1.92 -2.60
C ALA A 336 -17.65 3.19 -3.25
N LYS A 337 -17.78 4.28 -2.50
CA LYS A 337 -18.22 5.58 -3.02
C LYS A 337 -17.24 6.20 -4.03
N TYR A 338 -15.98 5.77 -4.06
CA TYR A 338 -14.95 6.25 -4.99
C TYR A 338 -14.66 5.28 -6.14
N ARG A 339 -15.52 4.28 -6.37
CA ARG A 339 -15.36 3.30 -7.45
C ARG A 339 -15.30 3.90 -8.86
N ASN A 340 -15.90 5.08 -9.04
CA ASN A 340 -15.95 5.78 -10.33
C ASN A 340 -14.96 6.96 -10.44
N GLY A 341 -14.09 7.14 -9.44
CA GLY A 341 -13.13 8.24 -9.36
C GLY A 341 -13.13 8.88 -7.99
N PHE A 342 -12.14 9.71 -7.70
CA PHE A 342 -11.95 10.33 -6.39
C PHE A 342 -12.47 11.77 -6.31
N ASP A 343 -12.94 12.34 -7.41
CA ASP A 343 -13.38 13.74 -7.52
C ASP A 343 -14.74 14.01 -6.87
N HIS A 344 -15.53 12.96 -6.63
CA HIS A 344 -16.81 13.07 -5.92
C HIS A 344 -17.25 11.71 -5.37
N ALA A 345 -17.97 11.74 -4.27
CA ALA A 345 -18.57 10.55 -3.69
C ALA A 345 -19.79 10.08 -4.49
N ASP A 346 -19.77 8.85 -4.99
CA ASP A 346 -20.89 8.17 -5.65
C ASP A 346 -21.40 7.02 -4.78
N PHE A 347 -22.36 7.32 -3.92
CA PHE A 347 -22.88 6.37 -2.92
C PHE A 347 -23.60 5.17 -3.55
N LEU A 348 -23.49 4.03 -2.87
CA LEU A 348 -24.19 2.82 -3.27
C LEU A 348 -25.71 2.95 -3.06
N ASN A 349 -26.48 2.30 -3.93
CA ASN A 349 -27.87 2.00 -3.67
C ASN A 349 -27.96 0.59 -3.02
N PRO A 350 -28.69 0.43 -1.92
CA PRO A 350 -28.77 -0.85 -1.22
C PRO A 350 -29.13 -2.02 -2.14
N GLY A 351 -28.28 -3.04 -2.18
CA GLY A 351 -28.46 -4.24 -2.97
C GLY A 351 -28.19 -4.13 -4.48
N GLU A 352 -27.81 -2.96 -4.99
CA GLU A 352 -27.36 -2.80 -6.38
C GLU A 352 -25.98 -3.43 -6.58
N VAL A 353 -25.85 -4.26 -7.61
CA VAL A 353 -24.56 -4.85 -7.96
C VAL A 353 -23.78 -3.88 -8.83
N VAL A 354 -22.60 -3.48 -8.37
CA VAL A 354 -21.71 -2.54 -9.06
C VAL A 354 -20.31 -3.11 -9.21
N PRO A 355 -19.56 -2.73 -10.26
CA PRO A 355 -18.15 -3.08 -10.37
C PRO A 355 -17.31 -2.18 -9.44
N LEU A 356 -16.24 -2.78 -8.89
CA LEU A 356 -15.23 -2.11 -8.08
C LEU A 356 -13.86 -2.62 -8.51
N THR A 357 -12.91 -1.73 -8.75
CA THR A 357 -11.53 -2.09 -9.11
C THR A 357 -10.56 -1.52 -8.10
N ILE A 358 -9.78 -2.39 -7.49
CA ILE A 358 -8.79 -2.06 -6.46
C ILE A 358 -7.39 -2.33 -7.03
N LEU A 359 -6.53 -1.33 -6.97
CA LEU A 359 -5.10 -1.49 -7.22
C LEU A 359 -4.40 -1.83 -5.91
N THR A 360 -3.46 -2.77 -5.97
CA THR A 360 -2.62 -3.11 -4.83
C THR A 360 -1.21 -2.55 -5.01
N THR A 361 -0.36 -2.74 -4.02
CA THR A 361 1.09 -2.55 -4.16
C THR A 361 1.66 -3.53 -5.19
N LYS A 362 2.79 -3.17 -5.79
CA LYS A 362 3.50 -4.01 -6.78
C LYS A 362 4.41 -5.02 -6.07
N ILE A 363 4.62 -6.16 -6.70
CA ILE A 363 5.52 -7.21 -6.19
C ILE A 363 6.41 -7.81 -7.29
N SER A 364 7.44 -8.53 -6.86
CA SER A 364 8.02 -9.65 -7.60
C SER A 364 8.24 -10.80 -6.62
N ASN A 365 7.40 -11.84 -6.74
CA ASN A 365 7.42 -13.00 -5.84
C ASN A 365 7.29 -14.32 -6.60
N CYS A 366 8.04 -15.31 -6.14
CA CYS A 366 7.95 -16.69 -6.60
C CYS A 366 7.17 -17.53 -5.60
N PHE A 367 5.92 -17.81 -5.94
CA PHE A 367 5.11 -18.81 -5.22
C PHE A 367 5.67 -20.20 -5.54
N LYS A 368 6.10 -20.90 -4.52
CA LYS A 368 6.74 -22.21 -4.68
C LYS A 368 5.75 -23.30 -5.02
N LYS A 369 6.24 -24.34 -5.68
CA LYS A 369 5.48 -25.60 -5.85
C LYS A 369 4.98 -26.08 -4.48
N GLY A 370 3.71 -26.46 -4.41
CA GLY A 370 3.04 -26.85 -3.17
C GLY A 370 2.41 -25.70 -2.40
N HIS A 371 2.84 -24.46 -2.60
CA HIS A 371 2.21 -23.28 -2.05
C HIS A 371 0.88 -22.98 -2.75
N ARG A 372 0.13 -22.03 -2.22
CA ARG A 372 -1.12 -21.52 -2.82
C ARG A 372 -1.04 -20.01 -2.95
N ILE A 373 -1.54 -19.49 -4.04
CA ILE A 373 -1.88 -18.06 -4.16
C ILE A 373 -3.21 -17.87 -3.46
N ARG A 374 -3.30 -16.92 -2.53
CA ARG A 374 -4.56 -16.58 -1.86
C ARG A 374 -4.85 -15.09 -1.98
N VAL A 375 -6.13 -14.78 -2.18
CA VAL A 375 -6.67 -13.43 -2.06
C VAL A 375 -7.67 -13.43 -0.92
N THR A 376 -7.54 -12.46 -0.02
CA THR A 376 -8.54 -12.21 1.02
C THR A 376 -9.26 -10.89 0.76
N ILE A 377 -10.55 -10.84 1.11
CA ILE A 377 -11.40 -9.66 0.97
C ILE A 377 -12.09 -9.40 2.30
N THR A 378 -11.96 -8.19 2.80
CA THR A 378 -12.65 -7.70 4.01
C THR A 378 -12.98 -6.22 3.84
N SER A 379 -13.55 -5.57 4.86
CA SER A 379 -13.95 -4.15 4.80
C SER A 379 -13.18 -3.27 5.77
N SER A 380 -12.05 -3.73 6.29
CA SER A 380 -11.27 -2.96 7.24
C SER A 380 -9.79 -3.35 7.25
N ALA A 381 -8.98 -2.43 7.74
CA ALA A 381 -7.55 -2.60 7.96
C ALA A 381 -7.13 -1.72 9.14
N LYS A 382 -7.59 -2.06 10.36
CA LYS A 382 -7.26 -1.33 11.59
C LYS A 382 -5.75 -1.23 11.74
N ASN A 383 -5.25 -0.13 12.22
CA ASN A 383 -3.87 0.33 12.29
C ASN A 383 -3.31 0.93 10.98
N PHE A 384 -3.97 0.71 9.85
CA PHE A 384 -3.60 1.27 8.56
C PHE A 384 -4.59 2.36 8.10
N VAL A 385 -5.89 2.06 8.19
CA VAL A 385 -6.96 3.01 7.85
C VAL A 385 -8.00 3.07 8.97
N PHE A 386 -8.62 4.22 9.13
CA PHE A 386 -9.75 4.37 10.05
C PHE A 386 -10.94 3.54 9.54
N PRO A 387 -11.59 2.75 10.41
CA PRO A 387 -12.77 1.98 10.03
C PRO A 387 -13.87 2.86 9.44
N ASN A 388 -14.34 2.52 8.24
CA ASN A 388 -15.45 3.21 7.61
C ASN A 388 -16.71 3.09 8.47
N SER A 389 -17.41 4.20 8.68
CA SER A 389 -18.64 4.22 9.48
C SER A 389 -19.83 3.50 8.80
N ASN A 390 -19.71 3.15 7.52
CA ASN A 390 -20.76 2.63 6.64
C ASN A 390 -21.95 3.58 6.48
N THR A 391 -21.73 4.88 6.67
CA THR A 391 -22.77 5.92 6.53
C THR A 391 -22.36 6.95 5.49
N LYS A 392 -23.32 7.74 4.99
CA LYS A 392 -23.03 8.84 4.05
C LYS A 392 -22.17 9.94 4.66
N ASP A 393 -22.22 10.10 5.98
CA ASP A 393 -21.43 11.13 6.67
C ASP A 393 -19.95 10.74 6.81
N GLY A 394 -19.58 9.47 6.55
CA GLY A 394 -18.20 8.98 6.52
C GLY A 394 -17.45 9.33 7.80
N PHE A 395 -16.34 10.08 7.67
CA PHE A 395 -15.52 10.54 8.81
C PHE A 395 -16.23 11.53 9.73
N ASN A 396 -17.25 12.23 9.24
CA ASN A 396 -18.07 13.16 10.04
C ASN A 396 -19.19 12.46 10.81
N SER A 397 -19.37 11.17 10.62
CA SER A 397 -20.40 10.39 11.32
C SER A 397 -20.09 10.26 12.81
N GLN A 398 -21.10 10.48 13.66
CA GLN A 398 -21.02 10.21 15.10
C GLN A 398 -21.32 8.74 15.45
N THR A 399 -21.85 7.99 14.49
CA THR A 399 -22.29 6.60 14.67
C THR A 399 -21.74 5.73 13.57
N THR A 400 -21.69 4.43 13.82
CA THR A 400 -21.34 3.40 12.85
C THR A 400 -22.54 2.48 12.62
N VAL A 401 -22.61 1.85 11.45
CA VAL A 401 -23.62 0.85 11.09
C VAL A 401 -22.92 -0.41 10.63
N VAL A 402 -23.45 -1.57 10.96
CA VAL A 402 -23.00 -2.83 10.37
C VAL A 402 -23.43 -2.85 8.91
N ALA A 403 -22.51 -3.19 8.00
CA ALA A 403 -22.79 -3.35 6.57
C ALA A 403 -22.82 -4.83 6.18
N HIS A 404 -23.88 -5.24 5.48
CA HIS A 404 -23.94 -6.56 4.85
C HIS A 404 -23.37 -6.46 3.43
N ASN A 405 -22.17 -6.98 3.22
CA ASN A 405 -21.42 -6.90 1.98
C ASN A 405 -21.45 -8.23 1.23
N THR A 406 -21.63 -8.16 -0.08
CA THR A 406 -21.69 -9.34 -0.95
C THR A 406 -20.72 -9.18 -2.12
N ILE A 407 -19.95 -10.22 -2.41
CA ILE A 407 -19.11 -10.35 -3.57
C ILE A 407 -19.73 -11.37 -4.52
N PHE A 408 -20.00 -10.96 -5.75
CA PHE A 408 -20.54 -11.83 -6.80
C PHE A 408 -19.40 -12.36 -7.68
N HIS A 409 -19.52 -13.59 -8.13
CA HIS A 409 -18.55 -14.20 -9.02
C HIS A 409 -19.17 -15.22 -9.97
N GLY A 410 -18.43 -15.55 -11.04
CA GLY A 410 -18.90 -16.42 -12.11
C GLY A 410 -19.92 -15.78 -13.05
N GLY A 411 -20.20 -16.43 -14.17
CA GLY A 411 -21.22 -16.00 -15.11
C GLY A 411 -21.05 -14.55 -15.59
N GLN A 412 -22.07 -13.72 -15.31
CA GLN A 412 -22.06 -12.30 -15.70
C GLN A 412 -21.28 -11.39 -14.74
N TYR A 413 -20.84 -11.91 -13.59
CA TYR A 413 -20.11 -11.17 -12.56
C TYR A 413 -18.69 -11.73 -12.35
N PRO A 414 -17.79 -11.63 -13.34
CA PRO A 414 -16.47 -12.27 -13.30
C PRO A 414 -15.50 -11.55 -12.36
N SER A 415 -15.77 -11.61 -11.06
CA SER A 415 -14.81 -11.12 -10.06
C SER A 415 -13.51 -11.89 -10.17
N LYS A 416 -12.37 -11.15 -10.18
CA LYS A 416 -11.06 -11.72 -10.51
C LYS A 416 -9.93 -10.87 -9.98
N ILE A 417 -8.76 -11.48 -9.91
CA ILE A 417 -7.49 -10.75 -9.87
C ILE A 417 -6.82 -10.82 -11.25
N THR A 418 -6.18 -9.74 -11.62
CA THR A 418 -5.33 -9.66 -12.82
C THR A 418 -3.91 -9.45 -12.36
N VAL A 419 -3.01 -10.34 -12.74
CA VAL A 419 -1.60 -10.36 -12.37
C VAL A 419 -0.72 -10.50 -13.61
N ARG A 420 0.56 -10.19 -13.50
CA ARG A 420 1.54 -10.46 -14.56
C ARG A 420 2.44 -11.62 -14.13
N MET A 421 2.39 -12.71 -14.91
CA MET A 421 3.17 -13.93 -14.66
C MET A 421 4.37 -14.02 -15.60
N GLU A 422 5.52 -14.42 -15.05
CA GLU A 422 6.65 -14.83 -15.87
C GLU A 422 6.36 -16.17 -16.56
N GLN A 423 6.83 -16.34 -17.78
CA GLN A 423 6.60 -17.55 -18.60
C GLN A 423 7.57 -18.68 -18.24
#